data_ea4609082a01a08c9f84f154603378d1
#
_entry.id   ea4609082a01a08c9f84f154603378d1
#
_cell.length_a   1.000
_cell.length_b   1.000
_cell.length_c   1.000
_cell.angle_alpha   90.00
_cell.angle_beta   90.00
_cell.angle_gamma   90.00
#
_symmetry.space_group_name_H-M   'P 1'
#
loop_
_entity.id
_entity.type
_entity.pdbx_description
1 polymer ?
#
loop_
_entity_poly.entity_id
_entity_poly.type
_entity_poly.pdbx_seq_one_letter_code
_entity_poly.pdbx_strand_id
1 'polypeptide(L)'
;TTGSAVSLYDGVNGKPSEPVRSAVLPPQAAWQIIDILGGIPAPDGAAPAPIAYKTGTSYGYRDAWSIGFDGRHVIGVWVGRPDNAPVPGITGGGTAAPILFEAYHRSGLKPTPLPIPPSGAVILSKRDLPASLQRFAQTGTRLVKVARGAGSPEIVFPPNGARVELALDAGGQKLPLVLKINGGKAPYRWLANGAPLPDVSRRRTQRWMP
;
A
#
# COMPACT_ATOMS: atom_id res chain seq x y z
N THR A 1 6.77 11.51 19.90
CA THR A 1 5.41 11.40 19.29
C THR A 1 4.43 12.19 20.16
N THR A 2 3.90 13.30 19.68
CA THR A 2 3.01 14.19 20.45
C THR A 2 1.53 13.93 20.18
N GLY A 3 1.18 13.21 19.12
CA GLY A 3 -0.21 13.02 18.69
C GLY A 3 -0.90 14.31 18.24
N SER A 4 -0.12 15.33 17.87
CA SER A 4 -0.64 16.65 17.51
C SER A 4 -0.58 16.88 16.01
N ALA A 5 -1.61 17.50 15.47
CA ALA A 5 -1.59 18.08 14.13
C ALA A 5 -0.92 19.46 14.18
N VAL A 6 -0.30 19.84 13.08
CA VAL A 6 0.35 21.13 12.88
C VAL A 6 -0.34 21.84 11.74
N SER A 7 -0.68 23.11 11.89
CA SER A 7 -1.22 23.90 10.79
C SER A 7 -0.17 24.04 9.69
N LEU A 8 -0.61 23.81 8.44
CA LEU A 8 0.21 24.06 7.27
C LEU A 8 0.06 25.53 6.88
N TYR A 9 1.11 26.11 6.34
CA TYR A 9 1.09 27.45 5.77
C TYR A 9 1.49 27.39 4.30
N ASP A 10 0.98 28.32 3.54
CA ASP A 10 1.40 28.53 2.16
C ASP A 10 2.82 29.13 2.15
N GLY A 11 3.80 28.35 1.72
CA GLY A 11 5.19 28.78 1.63
C GLY A 11 5.49 29.78 0.52
N VAL A 12 4.53 30.09 -0.35
CA VAL A 12 4.73 30.95 -1.51
C VAL A 12 4.64 32.43 -1.15
N ASN A 13 3.76 32.81 -0.25
CA ASN A 13 3.49 34.23 0.09
C ASN A 13 3.51 34.54 1.58
N GLY A 14 3.76 33.59 2.44
CA GLY A 14 3.65 33.73 3.89
C GLY A 14 4.98 33.67 4.62
N LYS A 15 5.21 34.54 5.60
CA LYS A 15 6.20 34.28 6.63
C LYS A 15 5.76 33.05 7.41
N PRO A 16 6.71 32.11 7.72
CA PRO A 16 6.35 30.99 8.59
C PRO A 16 5.79 31.54 9.91
N SER A 17 4.50 31.36 10.14
CA SER A 17 3.92 31.57 11.45
C SER A 17 4.31 30.40 12.36
N GLU A 18 4.45 30.65 13.65
CA GLU A 18 4.61 29.58 14.63
C GLU A 18 3.51 28.53 14.42
N PRO A 19 3.88 27.25 14.20
CA PRO A 19 2.90 26.23 13.88
C PRO A 19 1.95 26.02 15.08
N VAL A 20 0.68 26.28 14.88
CA VAL A 20 -0.34 25.96 15.89
C VAL A 20 -0.47 24.45 15.98
N ARG A 21 -0.16 23.91 17.14
CA ARG A 21 -0.30 22.47 17.44
C ARG A 21 -1.64 22.22 18.13
N SER A 22 -2.46 21.38 17.55
CA SER A 22 -3.67 20.88 18.21
C SER A 22 -3.55 19.39 18.48
N ALA A 23 -3.86 18.96 19.70
CA ALA A 23 -3.84 17.54 20.06
C ALA A 23 -4.96 16.81 19.29
N VAL A 24 -4.61 15.76 18.56
CA VAL A 24 -5.55 14.94 17.79
C VAL A 24 -5.68 13.55 18.40
N LEU A 25 -4.57 12.98 18.87
CA LEU A 25 -4.50 11.64 19.45
C LEU A 25 -3.66 11.68 20.74
N PRO A 26 -3.97 10.81 21.70
CA PRO A 26 -3.03 10.55 22.81
C PRO A 26 -1.68 10.09 22.27
N PRO A 27 -0.56 10.48 22.92
CA PRO A 27 0.78 10.09 22.44
C PRO A 27 0.96 8.58 22.30
N GLN A 28 0.34 7.79 23.16
CA GLN A 28 0.37 6.32 23.11
C GLN A 28 -0.29 5.78 21.85
N ALA A 29 -1.47 6.29 21.50
CA ALA A 29 -2.18 5.89 20.28
C ALA A 29 -1.42 6.30 19.02
N ALA A 30 -0.87 7.51 18.98
CA ALA A 30 -0.04 7.98 17.89
C ALA A 30 1.21 7.09 17.71
N TRP A 31 1.87 6.73 18.81
CA TRP A 31 3.01 5.82 18.77
C TRP A 31 2.62 4.42 18.28
N GLN A 32 1.51 3.86 18.76
CA GLN A 32 1.02 2.54 18.29
C GLN A 32 0.78 2.50 16.78
N ILE A 33 0.24 3.58 16.21
CA ILE A 33 0.07 3.68 14.76
C ILE A 33 1.44 3.66 14.05
N ILE A 34 2.41 4.41 14.56
CA ILE A 34 3.78 4.43 14.00
C ILE A 34 4.43 3.05 14.08
N ASP A 35 4.30 2.36 15.21
CA ASP A 35 4.85 1.02 15.43
C ASP A 35 4.24 0.00 14.44
N ILE A 36 2.92 0.03 14.27
CA ILE A 36 2.22 -0.81 13.29
C ILE A 36 2.71 -0.52 11.87
N LEU A 37 2.83 0.74 11.48
CA LEU A 37 3.27 1.14 10.15
C LEU A 37 4.75 0.84 9.92
N GLY A 38 5.58 0.94 10.96
CA GLY A 38 7.01 0.57 10.91
C GLY A 38 7.23 -0.94 10.74
N GLY A 39 6.26 -1.76 11.16
CA GLY A 39 6.28 -3.21 10.97
C GLY A 39 5.84 -3.68 9.58
N ILE A 40 5.43 -2.79 8.68
CA ILE A 40 5.04 -3.16 7.31
C ILE A 40 6.31 -3.48 6.50
N PRO A 41 6.40 -4.67 5.88
CA PRO A 41 7.56 -5.03 5.08
C PRO A 41 7.69 -4.12 3.84
N ALA A 42 8.92 -3.91 3.40
CA ALA A 42 9.18 -3.21 2.14
C ALA A 42 8.43 -3.86 0.98
N PRO A 43 8.00 -3.09 -0.03
CA PRO A 43 7.36 -3.64 -1.22
C PRO A 43 8.30 -4.56 -1.99
N ASP A 44 7.74 -5.53 -2.72
CA ASP A 44 8.51 -6.50 -3.50
C ASP A 44 9.53 -5.81 -4.43
N GLY A 45 10.77 -6.23 -4.33
CA GLY A 45 11.88 -5.71 -5.13
C GLY A 45 12.45 -4.38 -4.68
N ALA A 46 11.92 -3.74 -3.63
CA ALA A 46 12.51 -2.56 -3.03
C ALA A 46 13.51 -2.92 -1.93
N ALA A 47 14.60 -2.17 -1.85
CA ALA A 47 15.54 -2.30 -0.74
C ALA A 47 14.86 -1.85 0.57
N PRO A 48 15.03 -2.57 1.69
CA PRO A 48 14.47 -2.15 2.97
C PRO A 48 14.96 -0.77 3.40
N ALA A 49 14.09 0.02 4.01
CA ALA A 49 14.40 1.33 4.57
C ALA A 49 13.82 1.44 5.98
N PRO A 50 14.46 2.16 6.91
CA PRO A 50 14.00 2.31 8.28
C PRO A 50 12.89 3.36 8.40
N ILE A 51 11.82 3.18 7.65
CA ILE A 51 10.67 4.08 7.59
C ILE A 51 9.38 3.35 7.95
N ALA A 52 8.48 4.05 8.61
CA ALA A 52 7.08 3.67 8.66
C ALA A 52 6.37 4.20 7.42
N TYR A 53 5.47 3.42 6.82
CA TYR A 53 4.77 3.90 5.64
C TYR A 53 3.36 3.36 5.53
N LYS A 54 2.51 4.08 4.78
CA LYS A 54 1.14 3.70 4.47
C LYS A 54 0.84 3.96 2.99
N THR A 55 0.17 3.00 2.39
CA THR A 55 -0.29 3.09 1.01
C THR A 55 -1.77 3.41 0.95
N GLY A 56 -2.18 4.06 -0.12
CA GLY A 56 -3.57 4.31 -0.45
C GLY A 56 -3.81 4.05 -1.94
N THR A 57 -4.98 3.56 -2.27
CA THR A 57 -5.47 3.43 -3.64
C THR A 57 -6.88 4.00 -3.66
N SER A 58 -7.14 4.99 -4.50
CA SER A 58 -8.48 5.56 -4.62
C SER A 58 -9.44 4.58 -5.32
N TYR A 59 -10.72 4.77 -5.04
CA TYR A 59 -11.76 4.04 -5.75
C TYR A 59 -11.65 4.27 -7.27
N GLY A 60 -11.77 3.19 -8.04
CA GLY A 60 -11.62 3.24 -9.49
C GLY A 60 -10.19 3.40 -10.00
N TYR A 61 -9.16 3.22 -9.12
CA TYR A 61 -7.74 3.28 -9.50
C TYR A 61 -7.31 4.59 -10.18
N ARG A 62 -7.79 5.70 -9.66
CA ARG A 62 -7.44 7.03 -10.16
C ARG A 62 -6.15 7.53 -9.57
N ASP A 63 -5.91 7.17 -8.29
CA ASP A 63 -4.75 7.61 -7.53
C ASP A 63 -4.12 6.46 -6.78
N ALA A 64 -2.82 6.41 -6.80
CA ALA A 64 -2.00 5.57 -5.95
C ALA A 64 -1.12 6.45 -5.08
N TRP A 65 -1.24 6.31 -3.76
CA TRP A 65 -0.50 7.05 -2.77
C TRP A 65 0.43 6.13 -1.98
N SER A 66 1.57 6.66 -1.62
CA SER A 66 2.40 6.11 -0.57
C SER A 66 3.06 7.24 0.21
N ILE A 67 2.86 7.26 1.51
CA ILE A 67 3.47 8.24 2.41
C ILE A 67 4.33 7.47 3.39
N GLY A 68 5.60 7.80 3.46
CA GLY A 68 6.56 7.21 4.39
C GLY A 68 7.27 8.26 5.20
N PHE A 69 7.68 7.89 6.40
CA PHE A 69 8.38 8.80 7.31
C PHE A 69 9.34 8.05 8.21
N ASP A 70 10.39 8.73 8.62
CA ASP A 70 11.27 8.35 9.70
C ASP A 70 11.05 9.29 10.91
N GLY A 71 11.97 9.35 11.87
CA GLY A 71 11.85 10.23 13.02
C GLY A 71 11.90 11.73 12.71
N ARG A 72 12.24 12.13 11.49
CA ARG A 72 12.44 13.53 11.09
C ARG A 72 11.87 13.90 9.72
N HIS A 73 11.91 12.99 8.77
CA HIS A 73 11.61 13.26 7.37
C HIS A 73 10.28 12.60 6.98
N VAL A 74 9.55 13.22 6.08
CA VAL A 74 8.34 12.67 5.45
C VAL A 74 8.49 12.77 3.95
N ILE A 75 8.20 11.68 3.24
CA ILE A 75 8.16 11.64 1.79
C ILE A 75 6.77 11.14 1.38
N GLY A 76 6.13 11.88 0.50
CA GLY A 76 4.86 11.50 -0.12
C GLY A 76 5.06 11.24 -1.61
N VAL A 77 4.48 10.15 -2.10
CA VAL A 77 4.45 9.81 -3.52
C VAL A 77 2.99 9.68 -3.96
N TRP A 78 2.65 10.41 -4.99
CA TRP A 78 1.39 10.30 -5.69
C TRP A 78 1.63 9.88 -7.14
N VAL A 79 0.86 8.90 -7.58
CA VAL A 79 0.84 8.46 -8.97
C VAL A 79 -0.60 8.46 -9.45
N GLY A 80 -0.87 9.23 -10.47
CA GLY A 80 -2.21 9.42 -11.01
C GLY A 80 -2.18 10.28 -12.26
N ARG A 81 -3.34 10.70 -12.70
CA ARG A 81 -3.51 11.60 -13.83
C ARG A 81 -4.12 12.92 -13.38
N PRO A 82 -3.62 14.06 -13.89
CA PRO A 82 -4.18 15.38 -13.55
C PRO A 82 -5.66 15.55 -13.93
N ASP A 83 -6.11 14.83 -14.97
CA ASP A 83 -7.49 14.81 -15.43
C ASP A 83 -8.39 13.85 -14.62
N ASN A 84 -7.87 13.27 -13.54
CA ASN A 84 -8.55 12.31 -12.67
C ASN A 84 -9.09 11.07 -13.41
N ALA A 85 -8.60 10.78 -14.62
CA ALA A 85 -8.97 9.59 -15.35
C ALA A 85 -8.37 8.32 -14.68
N PRO A 86 -9.09 7.20 -14.69
CA PRO A 86 -8.57 5.95 -14.16
C PRO A 86 -7.29 5.51 -14.85
N VAL A 87 -6.34 5.00 -14.06
CA VAL A 87 -5.14 4.34 -14.58
C VAL A 87 -5.20 2.87 -14.16
N PRO A 88 -5.69 1.98 -15.03
CA PRO A 88 -5.91 0.58 -14.66
C PRO A 88 -4.65 -0.09 -14.11
N GLY A 89 -4.78 -0.72 -12.96
CA GLY A 89 -3.71 -1.50 -12.34
C GLY A 89 -2.72 -0.71 -11.49
N ILE A 90 -2.86 0.62 -11.32
CA ILE A 90 -2.08 1.32 -10.31
C ILE A 90 -2.61 1.00 -8.92
N THR A 91 -1.69 0.76 -8.01
CA THR A 91 -2.01 0.59 -6.59
C THR A 91 -0.94 1.27 -5.74
N GLY A 92 -1.33 1.71 -4.56
CA GLY A 92 -0.37 2.31 -3.63
C GLY A 92 0.80 1.38 -3.32
N GLY A 93 0.53 0.09 -3.09
CA GLY A 93 1.56 -0.90 -2.79
C GLY A 93 2.44 -1.30 -3.97
N GLY A 94 1.82 -1.50 -5.15
CA GLY A 94 2.55 -2.00 -6.33
C GLY A 94 3.18 -0.89 -7.19
N THR A 95 2.76 0.36 -7.02
CA THR A 95 3.22 1.47 -7.87
C THR A 95 3.87 2.58 -7.06
N ALA A 96 3.16 3.15 -6.08
CA ALA A 96 3.68 4.30 -5.34
C ALA A 96 4.70 3.92 -4.26
N ALA A 97 4.54 2.77 -3.59
CA ALA A 97 5.47 2.36 -2.54
C ALA A 97 6.89 2.04 -3.06
N PRO A 98 7.10 1.33 -4.17
CA PRO A 98 8.45 1.15 -4.71
C PRO A 98 9.15 2.47 -5.02
N ILE A 99 8.41 3.47 -5.55
CA ILE A 99 8.92 4.80 -5.83
C ILE A 99 9.29 5.52 -4.53
N LEU A 100 8.47 5.38 -3.47
CA LEU A 100 8.76 5.95 -2.16
C LEU A 100 10.09 5.44 -1.60
N PHE A 101 10.31 4.13 -1.63
CA PHE A 101 11.53 3.52 -1.12
C PHE A 101 12.76 3.94 -1.94
N GLU A 102 12.62 3.98 -3.25
CA GLU A 102 13.68 4.47 -4.14
C GLU A 102 13.99 5.95 -3.90
N ALA A 103 12.97 6.79 -3.75
CA ALA A 103 13.14 8.21 -3.42
C ALA A 103 13.85 8.39 -2.08
N TYR A 104 13.50 7.58 -1.07
CA TYR A 104 14.16 7.62 0.23
C TYR A 104 15.65 7.29 0.11
N HIS A 105 16.00 6.23 -0.60
CA HIS A 105 17.40 5.84 -0.80
C HIS A 105 18.20 6.85 -1.60
N ARG A 106 17.60 7.47 -2.63
CA ARG A 106 18.29 8.47 -3.47
C ARG A 106 18.35 9.86 -2.89
N SER A 107 17.54 10.15 -1.88
CA SER A 107 17.47 11.49 -1.27
C SER A 107 18.75 11.90 -0.56
N GLY A 108 19.62 10.95 -0.22
CA GLY A 108 20.80 11.21 0.62
C GLY A 108 20.48 11.56 2.07
N LEU A 109 19.22 11.44 2.48
CA LEU A 109 18.81 11.70 3.85
C LEU A 109 19.48 10.72 4.82
N LYS A 110 19.95 11.23 5.95
CA LYS A 110 20.42 10.38 7.05
C LYS A 110 19.21 9.86 7.80
N PRO A 111 19.01 8.53 7.89
CA PRO A 111 17.89 7.94 8.61
C PRO A 111 17.84 8.41 10.07
N THR A 112 16.66 8.78 10.52
CA THR A 112 16.41 9.12 11.93
C THR A 112 15.49 8.04 12.51
N PRO A 113 15.85 7.40 13.64
CA PRO A 113 15.02 6.35 14.21
C PRO A 113 13.60 6.80 14.49
N LEU A 114 12.64 5.88 14.30
CA LEU A 114 11.26 6.10 14.72
C LEU A 114 11.17 6.30 16.23
N PRO A 115 10.17 7.04 16.73
CA PRO A 115 10.03 7.31 18.16
C PRO A 115 9.91 6.04 19.00
N ILE A 116 10.55 6.04 20.15
CA ILE A 116 10.38 4.99 21.18
C ILE A 116 9.01 5.10 21.84
N PRO A 117 8.49 4.02 22.46
CA PRO A 117 7.21 4.06 23.13
C PRO A 117 7.20 5.11 24.25
N PRO A 118 6.18 5.98 24.30
CA PRO A 118 6.02 6.91 25.42
C PRO A 118 5.59 6.17 26.69
N SER A 119 5.76 6.82 27.84
CA SER A 119 5.29 6.26 29.12
C SER A 119 3.80 5.92 29.06
N GLY A 120 3.42 4.74 29.57
CA GLY A 120 2.05 4.25 29.54
C GLY A 120 1.63 3.64 28.19
N ALA A 121 2.52 3.51 27.22
CA ALA A 121 2.23 2.71 26.03
C ALA A 121 2.12 1.23 26.42
N VAL A 122 1.02 0.60 26.04
CA VAL A 122 0.77 -0.82 26.32
C VAL A 122 1.28 -1.63 25.13
N ILE A 123 2.27 -2.48 25.38
CA ILE A 123 2.79 -3.44 24.41
C ILE A 123 2.33 -4.82 24.89
N LEU A 124 1.39 -5.42 24.16
CA LEU A 124 0.84 -6.72 24.49
C LEU A 124 1.26 -7.75 23.44
N SER A 125 1.65 -8.93 23.91
CA SER A 125 1.76 -10.08 23.02
C SER A 125 0.36 -10.59 22.65
N LYS A 126 0.26 -11.40 21.58
CA LYS A 126 -1.00 -12.03 21.18
C LYS A 126 -1.69 -12.79 22.33
N ARG A 127 -0.91 -13.33 23.28
CA ARG A 127 -1.39 -14.12 24.42
C ARG A 127 -1.98 -13.22 25.51
N ASP A 128 -1.55 -11.97 25.58
CA ASP A 128 -1.96 -11.03 26.61
C ASP A 128 -3.18 -10.19 26.20
N LEU A 129 -3.63 -10.34 24.94
CA LEU A 129 -4.83 -9.67 24.45
C LEU A 129 -6.09 -10.24 25.11
N PRO A 130 -7.10 -9.42 25.38
CA PRO A 130 -8.44 -9.91 25.76
C PRO A 130 -8.96 -10.94 24.73
N ALA A 131 -9.68 -11.95 25.21
CA ALA A 131 -10.15 -13.04 24.37
C ALA A 131 -10.93 -12.58 23.12
N SER A 132 -11.66 -11.46 23.21
CA SER A 132 -12.37 -10.83 22.09
C SER A 132 -11.47 -10.29 20.99
N LEU A 133 -10.20 -10.01 21.29
CA LEU A 133 -9.20 -9.51 20.36
C LEU A 133 -8.20 -10.59 19.91
N GLN A 134 -8.22 -11.75 20.56
CA GLN A 134 -7.40 -12.87 20.15
C GLN A 134 -8.04 -13.52 18.91
N ARG A 135 -7.31 -13.56 17.80
CA ARG A 135 -7.67 -14.40 16.66
C ARG A 135 -7.24 -15.82 16.96
N PHE A 136 -8.18 -16.65 17.41
CA PHE A 136 -7.99 -18.09 17.44
C PHE A 136 -8.02 -18.59 15.99
N ALA A 137 -6.96 -19.26 15.54
CA ALA A 137 -7.05 -20.08 14.35
C ALA A 137 -8.13 -21.12 14.65
N GLN A 138 -9.20 -21.16 13.85
CA GLN A 138 -10.21 -22.20 13.99
C GLN A 138 -9.50 -23.56 13.90
N THR A 139 -9.53 -24.30 14.99
CA THR A 139 -9.00 -25.66 15.08
C THR A 139 -9.89 -26.51 14.16
N GLY A 140 -9.44 -26.82 12.96
CA GLY A 140 -10.22 -27.58 11.97
C GLY A 140 -9.99 -27.12 10.54
N THR A 141 -9.76 -25.84 10.30
CA THR A 141 -9.17 -25.45 9.05
C THR A 141 -7.65 -25.60 9.22
N ARG A 142 -7.16 -26.81 9.00
CA ARG A 142 -5.79 -27.00 8.58
C ARG A 142 -5.66 -26.01 7.41
N LEU A 143 -5.11 -24.82 7.68
CA LEU A 143 -4.45 -24.08 6.65
C LEU A 143 -3.39 -25.06 6.17
N VAL A 144 -3.79 -25.91 5.23
CA VAL A 144 -2.84 -26.47 4.31
C VAL A 144 -2.23 -25.17 3.80
N LYS A 145 -1.09 -24.80 4.40
CA LYS A 145 -0.06 -24.07 3.69
C LYS A 145 0.18 -25.03 2.52
N VAL A 146 -0.67 -24.94 1.49
CA VAL A 146 -0.25 -25.32 0.17
C VAL A 146 1.03 -24.52 0.09
N ALA A 147 2.15 -25.24 0.23
CA ALA A 147 3.44 -24.67 -0.05
C ALA A 147 3.26 -24.20 -1.48
N ARG A 148 2.82 -22.94 -1.60
CA ARG A 148 2.83 -22.24 -2.88
C ARG A 148 4.30 -22.26 -3.17
N GLY A 149 4.69 -23.24 -4.03
CA GLY A 149 6.06 -23.41 -4.39
C GLY A 149 6.55 -22.03 -4.78
N ALA A 150 7.72 -21.63 -4.30
CA ALA A 150 8.31 -20.36 -4.66
C ALA A 150 8.29 -20.29 -6.20
N GLY A 151 7.26 -19.69 -6.77
CA GLY A 151 7.05 -19.64 -8.19
C GLY A 151 5.64 -19.87 -8.73
N SER A 152 4.62 -20.18 -7.92
CA SER A 152 3.23 -20.23 -8.42
C SER A 152 2.72 -18.84 -8.77
N PRO A 153 2.04 -18.63 -9.93
CA PRO A 153 1.46 -17.36 -10.27
C PRO A 153 0.28 -17.04 -9.35
N GLU A 154 0.17 -15.80 -8.91
CA GLU A 154 -0.94 -15.30 -8.10
C GLU A 154 -1.52 -14.05 -8.76
N ILE A 155 -2.85 -14.00 -8.93
CA ILE A 155 -3.53 -12.80 -9.44
C ILE A 155 -3.50 -11.75 -8.34
N VAL A 156 -2.81 -10.65 -8.61
CA VAL A 156 -2.74 -9.50 -7.69
C VAL A 156 -3.69 -8.39 -8.09
N PHE A 157 -4.19 -8.42 -9.32
CA PHE A 157 -5.19 -7.46 -9.79
C PHE A 157 -6.09 -8.08 -10.88
N PRO A 158 -7.42 -7.92 -10.77
CA PRO A 158 -8.14 -7.45 -9.58
C PRO A 158 -7.98 -8.42 -8.41
N PRO A 159 -8.02 -7.92 -7.16
CA PRO A 159 -7.97 -8.80 -6.00
C PRO A 159 -9.21 -9.71 -5.95
N ASN A 160 -9.04 -10.87 -5.33
CA ASN A 160 -10.12 -11.84 -5.24
C ASN A 160 -11.36 -11.24 -4.57
N GLY A 161 -12.53 -11.42 -5.18
CA GLY A 161 -13.80 -10.87 -4.71
C GLY A 161 -14.02 -9.38 -5.01
N ALA A 162 -13.09 -8.69 -5.67
CA ALA A 162 -13.27 -7.29 -6.03
C ALA A 162 -14.33 -7.10 -7.11
N ARG A 163 -15.15 -6.08 -6.96
CA ARG A 163 -15.99 -5.53 -8.03
C ARG A 163 -15.24 -4.37 -8.68
N VAL A 164 -15.04 -4.45 -9.96
CA VAL A 164 -14.30 -3.43 -10.72
C VAL A 164 -15.24 -2.76 -11.70
N GLU A 165 -15.40 -1.45 -11.58
CA GLU A 165 -16.08 -0.66 -12.61
C GLU A 165 -15.13 -0.42 -13.77
N LEU A 166 -15.61 -0.69 -14.97
CA LEU A 166 -14.84 -0.45 -16.19
C LEU A 166 -14.92 1.04 -16.53
N ALA A 167 -13.76 1.64 -16.74
CA ALA A 167 -13.69 2.99 -17.24
C ALA A 167 -14.21 3.05 -18.69
N LEU A 168 -14.76 4.19 -19.05
CA LEU A 168 -15.18 4.50 -20.41
C LEU A 168 -14.12 5.39 -21.07
N ASP A 169 -13.92 5.20 -22.36
CA ASP A 169 -13.14 6.13 -23.17
C ASP A 169 -13.95 7.41 -23.50
N ALA A 170 -13.33 8.35 -24.20
CA ALA A 170 -14.00 9.58 -24.64
C ALA A 170 -15.21 9.36 -25.57
N GLY A 171 -15.31 8.18 -26.19
CA GLY A 171 -16.43 7.74 -27.01
C GLY A 171 -17.50 6.95 -26.28
N GLY A 172 -17.37 6.79 -24.93
CA GLY A 172 -18.32 6.02 -24.12
C GLY A 172 -18.12 4.50 -24.21
N GLN A 173 -17.05 4.01 -24.83
CA GLN A 173 -16.75 2.58 -24.89
C GLN A 173 -15.98 2.12 -23.64
N LYS A 174 -16.30 0.91 -23.19
CA LYS A 174 -15.60 0.30 -22.05
C LYS A 174 -14.13 0.07 -22.37
N LEU A 175 -13.27 0.51 -21.48
CA LEU A 175 -11.85 0.19 -21.55
C LEU A 175 -11.57 -1.24 -21.05
N PRO A 176 -10.57 -1.94 -21.63
CA PRO A 176 -10.23 -3.28 -21.19
C PRO A 176 -9.70 -3.29 -19.76
N LEU A 177 -10.14 -4.27 -18.99
CA LEU A 177 -9.59 -4.54 -17.67
C LEU A 177 -8.17 -5.09 -17.82
N VAL A 178 -7.24 -4.51 -17.05
CA VAL A 178 -5.87 -5.03 -16.98
C VAL A 178 -5.79 -6.05 -15.85
N LEU A 179 -5.48 -7.28 -16.18
CA LEU A 179 -5.22 -8.34 -15.22
C LEU A 179 -3.72 -8.36 -14.88
N LYS A 180 -3.36 -8.60 -13.63
CA LYS A 180 -1.96 -8.61 -13.17
C LYS A 180 -1.67 -9.81 -12.30
N ILE A 181 -0.51 -10.44 -12.52
CA ILE A 181 -0.04 -11.54 -11.68
C ILE A 181 1.32 -11.24 -11.07
N ASN A 182 1.58 -11.86 -9.92
CA ASN A 182 2.90 -11.96 -9.32
C ASN A 182 3.33 -13.44 -9.29
N GLY A 183 4.63 -13.70 -9.25
CA GLY A 183 5.16 -15.05 -9.26
C GLY A 183 4.98 -15.78 -10.61
N GLY A 184 5.15 -17.10 -10.58
CA GLY A 184 5.08 -17.95 -11.75
C GLY A 184 6.24 -17.80 -12.74
N LYS A 185 6.30 -18.74 -13.70
CA LYS A 185 7.22 -18.68 -14.84
C LYS A 185 6.45 -18.53 -16.13
N ALA A 186 6.87 -17.58 -16.99
CA ALA A 186 6.31 -17.44 -18.33
C ALA A 186 6.61 -18.68 -19.20
N PRO A 187 5.76 -19.00 -20.18
CA PRO A 187 4.58 -18.25 -20.63
C PRO A 187 3.35 -18.47 -19.72
N TYR A 188 2.49 -17.44 -19.63
CA TYR A 188 1.26 -17.51 -18.86
C TYR A 188 0.07 -17.74 -19.77
N ARG A 189 -0.83 -18.61 -19.35
CA ARG A 189 -2.12 -18.83 -19.99
C ARG A 189 -3.21 -18.32 -19.05
N TRP A 190 -4.03 -17.42 -19.54
CA TRP A 190 -5.08 -16.78 -18.77
C TRP A 190 -6.44 -17.42 -19.08
N LEU A 191 -7.24 -17.58 -18.04
CA LEU A 191 -8.63 -18.02 -18.18
C LEU A 191 -9.54 -16.95 -17.62
N ALA A 192 -10.62 -16.63 -18.35
CA ALA A 192 -11.69 -15.77 -17.90
C ALA A 192 -13.03 -16.50 -18.09
N ASN A 193 -13.86 -16.53 -17.03
CA ASN A 193 -15.14 -17.24 -17.04
C ASN A 193 -15.02 -18.72 -17.47
N GLY A 194 -13.91 -19.37 -17.10
CA GLY A 194 -13.65 -20.77 -17.46
C GLY A 194 -13.13 -21.00 -18.88
N ALA A 195 -13.03 -19.97 -19.72
CA ALA A 195 -12.50 -20.05 -21.07
C ALA A 195 -11.07 -19.46 -21.17
N PRO A 196 -10.16 -20.08 -21.93
CA PRO A 196 -8.83 -19.52 -22.16
C PRO A 196 -8.92 -18.26 -23.01
N LEU A 197 -8.16 -17.24 -22.61
CA LEU A 197 -7.96 -16.06 -23.46
C LEU A 197 -7.05 -16.43 -24.65
N PRO A 198 -7.25 -15.80 -25.81
CA PRO A 198 -6.58 -16.22 -27.04
C PRO A 198 -5.06 -16.08 -26.99
N ASP A 199 -4.54 -15.17 -26.17
CA ASP A 199 -3.12 -14.87 -26.14
C ASP A 199 -2.39 -15.59 -25.00
N VAL A 200 -1.30 -16.26 -25.35
CA VAL A 200 -0.31 -16.75 -24.39
C VAL A 200 0.68 -15.61 -24.13
N SER A 201 0.66 -15.06 -22.94
CA SER A 201 1.47 -13.90 -22.59
C SER A 201 2.76 -14.30 -21.87
N ARG A 202 3.87 -13.68 -22.27
CA ARG A 202 5.11 -13.69 -21.46
C ARG A 202 5.15 -12.54 -20.43
N ARG A 203 4.21 -11.61 -20.55
CA ARG A 203 4.07 -10.47 -19.64
C ARG A 203 3.22 -10.86 -18.44
N ARG A 204 3.49 -10.26 -17.30
CA ARG A 204 2.72 -10.43 -16.06
C ARG A 204 1.41 -9.63 -16.06
N THR A 205 1.06 -9.04 -17.17
CA THR A 205 -0.17 -8.26 -17.35
C THR A 205 -0.89 -8.74 -18.61
N GLN A 206 -2.21 -8.79 -18.54
CA GLN A 206 -3.10 -9.13 -19.65
C GLN A 206 -4.25 -8.14 -19.71
N ARG A 207 -4.61 -7.69 -20.90
CA ARG A 207 -5.83 -6.90 -21.12
C ARG A 207 -6.97 -7.86 -21.45
N TRP A 208 -8.11 -7.61 -20.83
CA TRP A 208 -9.31 -8.42 -21.04
C TRP A 208 -10.55 -7.54 -21.10
N MET A 209 -11.42 -7.79 -22.07
CA MET A 209 -12.75 -7.18 -22.17
C MET A 209 -13.76 -8.19 -21.60
N PRO A 210 -14.39 -7.89 -20.45
CA PRO A 210 -15.41 -8.75 -19.84
C PRO A 210 -16.76 -8.68 -20.55
#